data_6b5b194acda91d6dd60789fd9d59300c
#
_entry.id   6b5b194acda91d6dd60789fd9d59300c
#
_cell.length_a   1.000
_cell.length_b   1.000
_cell.length_c   1.000
_cell.angle_alpha   90.00
_cell.angle_beta   90.00
_cell.angle_gamma   90.00
#
_symmetry.space_group_name_H-M   'P 1'
#
loop_
_entity.id
_entity.type
_entity.pdbx_description
1 polymer ?
#
loop_
_entity_poly.entity_id
_entity_poly.type
_entity_poly.pdbx_seq_one_letter_code
_entity_poly.pdbx_strand_id
1 'polypeptide(L)'
;IEAKKTCADVASGRQQAELYADSLERQYGRRPVIFLTNGFETRIVDGQYPERQVSCIYSRRDLEKWFNLKTMRGGLSRVRIDKKIAGRYYQEEAIKAVCESFDKKNRRKALLVMATGSGKTRTVIALCDVLLQNGWVKNILFLADRTSLVTQAKRSFVNMLPDLSVANLCEEKSNLHAHCIFSTYQTMINCIDVVNDKEGKLFTCGHFDLVICDEAHRSIYNKYKDIFHYFDAPLIG
;
A
#
# COMPACT_ATOMS: atom_id res chain seq x y z
N ILE A 1 14.60 -2.62 22.18
CA ILE A 1 13.26 -2.25 22.70
C ILE A 1 13.48 -1.40 23.94
N GLU A 2 12.86 -0.24 23.98
CA GLU A 2 12.82 0.62 25.16
C GLU A 2 11.36 0.82 25.55
N ALA A 3 11.03 0.51 26.80
CA ALA A 3 9.67 0.64 27.33
C ALA A 3 9.53 1.95 28.11
N LYS A 4 8.47 2.71 27.82
CA LYS A 4 8.06 3.92 28.57
C LYS A 4 6.70 3.67 29.21
N LYS A 5 6.32 4.55 30.18
CA LYS A 5 4.98 4.50 30.80
C LYS A 5 3.92 4.78 29.73
N THR A 6 2.76 4.11 29.82
CA THR A 6 1.65 4.26 28.87
C THR A 6 1.04 5.67 28.82
N CYS A 7 1.20 6.45 29.90
CA CYS A 7 0.78 7.85 29.97
C CYS A 7 1.79 8.83 29.33
N ALA A 8 2.97 8.36 28.87
CA ALA A 8 3.95 9.22 28.24
C ALA A 8 3.55 9.54 26.80
N ASP A 9 3.95 10.72 26.32
CA ASP A 9 3.83 11.08 24.91
C ASP A 9 4.68 10.12 24.08
N VAL A 10 4.09 9.59 23.00
CA VAL A 10 4.75 8.68 22.06
C VAL A 10 6.03 9.30 21.48
N ALA A 11 6.03 10.62 21.25
CA ALA A 11 7.17 11.34 20.72
C ALA A 11 8.36 11.46 21.69
N SER A 12 8.16 11.26 23.00
CA SER A 12 9.20 11.46 24.03
C SER A 12 10.42 10.55 23.88
N GLY A 13 10.28 9.39 23.21
CA GLY A 13 11.37 8.46 22.94
C GLY A 13 12.06 8.61 21.59
N ARG A 14 11.59 9.54 20.75
CA ARG A 14 12.00 9.67 19.35
C ARG A 14 13.50 9.92 19.20
N GLN A 15 14.02 10.94 19.86
CA GLN A 15 15.43 11.32 19.75
C GLN A 15 16.37 10.16 20.14
N GLN A 16 16.04 9.45 21.19
CA GLN A 16 16.81 8.29 21.62
C GLN A 16 16.73 7.12 20.63
N ALA A 17 15.54 6.85 20.07
CA ALA A 17 15.36 5.83 19.05
C ALA A 17 16.12 6.15 17.75
N GLU A 18 16.17 7.44 17.36
CA GLU A 18 16.96 7.90 16.22
C GLU A 18 18.47 7.69 16.46
N LEU A 19 18.99 8.02 17.63
CA LEU A 19 20.39 7.76 18.00
C LEU A 19 20.76 6.27 17.96
N TYR A 20 19.87 5.40 18.43
CA TYR A 20 20.06 3.96 18.30
C TYR A 20 20.03 3.50 16.85
N ALA A 21 19.12 4.03 16.04
CA ALA A 21 19.05 3.70 14.63
C ALA A 21 20.31 4.15 13.87
N ASP A 22 20.86 5.33 14.18
CA ASP A 22 22.11 5.83 13.62
C ASP A 22 23.30 4.95 14.00
N SER A 23 23.37 4.48 15.26
CA SER A 23 24.39 3.58 15.73
C SER A 23 24.33 2.22 15.03
N LEU A 24 23.14 1.66 14.89
CA LEU A 24 22.93 0.39 14.19
C LEU A 24 23.23 0.50 12.68
N GLU A 25 22.88 1.63 12.06
CA GLU A 25 23.21 1.88 10.66
C GLU A 25 24.72 1.94 10.43
N ARG A 26 25.48 2.61 11.32
CA ARG A 26 26.96 2.63 11.26
C ARG A 26 27.56 1.24 11.45
N GLN A 27 27.00 0.43 12.34
CA GLN A 27 27.54 -0.90 12.66
C GLN A 27 27.23 -1.94 11.60
N TYR A 28 26.00 -1.89 11.01
CA TYR A 28 25.48 -2.95 10.12
C TYR A 28 25.23 -2.48 8.69
N GLY A 29 25.46 -1.19 8.37
CA GLY A 29 25.23 -0.61 7.04
C GLY A 29 23.75 -0.51 6.65
N ARG A 30 22.83 -0.69 7.61
CA ARG A 30 21.39 -0.71 7.36
C ARG A 30 20.62 -0.03 8.48
N ARG A 31 19.90 1.05 8.13
CA ARG A 31 19.06 1.76 9.09
C ARG A 31 17.81 0.97 9.42
N PRO A 32 17.51 0.68 10.68
CA PRO A 32 16.26 0.02 11.07
C PRO A 32 15.06 0.95 10.91
N VAL A 33 13.87 0.36 10.77
CA VAL A 33 12.61 1.07 10.92
C VAL A 33 12.33 1.30 12.40
N ILE A 34 11.94 2.52 12.77
CA ILE A 34 11.62 2.87 14.14
C ILE A 34 10.10 2.82 14.33
N PHE A 35 9.67 2.15 15.38
CA PHE A 35 8.29 2.21 15.86
C PHE A 35 8.30 2.84 17.26
N LEU A 36 7.48 3.89 17.41
CA LEU A 36 7.25 4.56 18.67
C LEU A 36 5.84 4.18 19.15
N THR A 37 5.71 3.66 20.36
CA THR A 37 4.40 3.27 20.88
C THR A 37 4.31 3.44 22.39
N ASN A 38 3.12 3.81 22.86
CA ASN A 38 2.74 3.82 24.28
C ASN A 38 1.69 2.73 24.61
N GLY A 39 1.42 1.83 23.66
CA GLY A 39 0.42 0.77 23.78
C GLY A 39 -0.97 1.15 23.22
N PHE A 40 -1.28 2.44 23.11
CA PHE A 40 -2.55 2.94 22.52
C PHE A 40 -2.35 3.54 21.14
N GLU A 41 -1.25 4.23 20.95
CA GLU A 41 -0.86 4.83 19.68
C GLU A 41 0.47 4.25 19.25
N THR A 42 0.59 3.93 17.97
CA THR A 42 1.84 3.47 17.35
C THR A 42 2.16 4.37 16.17
N ARG A 43 3.38 4.87 16.11
CA ARG A 43 3.93 5.66 15.00
C ARG A 43 5.12 4.98 14.38
N ILE A 44 5.30 5.17 13.07
CA ILE A 44 6.42 4.66 12.31
C ILE A 44 7.30 5.80 11.78
N VAL A 45 8.62 5.61 11.89
CA VAL A 45 9.64 6.45 11.24
C VAL A 45 10.50 5.52 10.38
N ASP A 46 10.28 5.55 9.07
CA ASP A 46 10.91 4.64 8.11
C ASP A 46 11.95 5.33 7.21
N GLY A 47 12.09 6.63 7.34
CA GLY A 47 13.01 7.43 6.54
C GLY A 47 12.60 7.62 5.08
N GLN A 48 11.43 7.08 4.68
CA GLN A 48 10.88 7.20 3.34
C GLN A 48 9.74 8.20 3.26
N TYR A 49 8.85 8.14 4.24
CA TYR A 49 7.74 9.07 4.38
C TYR A 49 7.85 9.84 5.70
N PRO A 50 7.13 10.95 5.87
CA PRO A 50 7.01 11.60 7.16
C PRO A 50 6.52 10.63 8.24
N GLU A 51 6.89 10.89 9.50
CA GLU A 51 6.34 10.16 10.64
C GLU A 51 4.83 10.12 10.58
N ARG A 52 4.27 8.94 10.83
CA ARG A 52 2.83 8.72 10.75
C ARG A 52 2.34 7.68 11.73
N GLN A 53 1.08 7.79 12.09
CA GLN A 53 0.40 6.78 12.88
C GLN A 53 0.13 5.53 12.05
N VAL A 54 0.31 4.36 12.65
CA VAL A 54 0.01 3.05 12.08
C VAL A 54 -0.83 2.23 13.07
N SER A 55 -1.61 1.29 12.57
CA SER A 55 -2.50 0.48 13.41
C SER A 55 -1.75 -0.56 14.25
N CYS A 56 -0.57 -0.99 13.82
CA CYS A 56 0.25 -1.95 14.56
C CYS A 56 1.74 -1.88 14.14
N ILE A 57 2.59 -2.55 14.92
CA ILE A 57 3.98 -2.81 14.52
C ILE A 57 3.98 -3.82 13.37
N TYR A 58 4.82 -3.59 12.38
CA TYR A 58 4.96 -4.48 11.23
C TYR A 58 5.46 -5.87 11.64
N SER A 59 4.93 -6.89 10.99
CA SER A 59 5.45 -8.24 11.12
C SER A 59 6.86 -8.35 10.54
N ARG A 60 7.60 -9.39 10.92
CA ARG A 60 8.91 -9.69 10.33
C ARG A 60 8.84 -9.76 8.79
N ARG A 61 7.81 -10.41 8.26
CA ARG A 61 7.59 -10.55 6.81
C ARG A 61 7.34 -9.20 6.13
N ASP A 62 6.57 -8.30 6.78
CA ASP A 62 6.36 -6.94 6.26
C ASP A 62 7.66 -6.13 6.23
N LEU A 63 8.47 -6.22 7.28
CA LEU A 63 9.77 -5.55 7.36
C LEU A 63 10.73 -6.09 6.29
N GLU A 64 10.83 -7.40 6.12
CA GLU A 64 11.65 -8.02 5.07
C GLU A 64 11.22 -7.54 3.68
N LYS A 65 9.91 -7.55 3.41
CA LYS A 65 9.36 -7.02 2.17
C LYS A 65 9.69 -5.54 1.98
N TRP A 66 9.48 -4.71 3.01
CA TRP A 66 9.75 -3.28 2.97
C TRP A 66 11.21 -2.99 2.64
N PHE A 67 12.15 -3.71 3.27
CA PHE A 67 13.57 -3.56 3.00
C PHE A 67 13.93 -3.96 1.58
N ASN A 68 13.38 -5.07 1.08
CA ASN A 68 13.61 -5.52 -0.29
C ASN A 68 13.10 -4.48 -1.30
N LEU A 69 11.89 -3.95 -1.11
CA LEU A 69 11.35 -2.89 -1.96
C LEU A 69 12.22 -1.63 -1.90
N LYS A 70 12.66 -1.21 -0.71
CA LYS A 70 13.55 -0.04 -0.56
C LYS A 70 14.84 -0.19 -1.34
N THR A 71 15.42 -1.39 -1.38
CA THR A 71 16.66 -1.69 -2.12
C THR A 71 16.43 -1.74 -3.64
N MET A 72 15.27 -2.26 -4.08
CA MET A 72 14.93 -2.42 -5.49
C MET A 72 14.32 -1.17 -6.13
N ARG A 73 13.93 -0.20 -5.34
CA ARG A 73 13.17 0.98 -5.78
C ARG A 73 13.95 1.83 -6.78
N GLY A 74 13.45 1.88 -8.02
CA GLY A 74 13.93 2.79 -9.06
C GLY A 74 13.23 4.14 -9.02
N GLY A 75 13.84 5.16 -9.64
CA GLY A 75 13.20 6.46 -9.79
C GLY A 75 12.02 6.42 -10.76
N LEU A 76 10.96 7.16 -10.46
CA LEU A 76 9.75 7.22 -11.30
C LEU A 76 9.75 8.40 -12.28
N SER A 77 10.85 9.14 -12.41
CA SER A 77 10.91 10.32 -13.28
C SER A 77 10.98 10.00 -14.78
N ARG A 78 11.42 8.79 -15.15
CA ARG A 78 11.57 8.34 -16.55
C ARG A 78 10.99 6.95 -16.72
N VAL A 79 9.74 6.75 -16.30
CA VAL A 79 9.07 5.45 -16.40
C VAL A 79 8.66 5.14 -17.84
N ARG A 80 8.79 3.89 -18.21
CA ARG A 80 8.23 3.37 -19.46
C ARG A 80 6.80 2.90 -19.20
N ILE A 81 5.85 3.51 -19.89
CA ILE A 81 4.42 3.12 -19.82
C ILE A 81 4.13 2.21 -21.01
N ASP A 82 3.54 1.05 -20.76
CA ASP A 82 3.12 0.17 -21.86
C ASP A 82 1.91 0.79 -22.58
N LYS A 83 2.15 1.21 -23.83
CA LYS A 83 1.13 1.82 -24.69
C LYS A 83 0.00 0.86 -25.09
N LYS A 84 0.22 -0.45 -24.99
CA LYS A 84 -0.83 -1.45 -25.21
C LYS A 84 -1.86 -1.41 -24.08
N ILE A 85 -1.45 -1.04 -22.85
CA ILE A 85 -2.32 -0.90 -21.70
C ILE A 85 -2.93 0.51 -21.67
N ALA A 86 -2.11 1.57 -21.71
CA ALA A 86 -2.52 2.97 -21.65
C ALA A 86 -1.80 3.78 -22.74
N GLY A 87 -2.44 3.91 -23.89
CA GLY A 87 -1.84 4.55 -25.07
C GLY A 87 -2.33 5.96 -25.37
N ARG A 88 -3.31 6.49 -24.60
CA ARG A 88 -3.81 7.84 -24.80
C ARG A 88 -2.98 8.84 -24.00
N TYR A 89 -2.67 10.00 -24.57
CA TYR A 89 -1.75 10.98 -23.98
C TYR A 89 -2.15 11.38 -22.55
N TYR A 90 -3.43 11.61 -22.29
CA TYR A 90 -3.92 12.00 -20.96
C TYR A 90 -3.79 10.87 -19.92
N GLN A 91 -3.81 9.61 -20.34
CA GLN A 91 -3.54 8.48 -19.47
C GLN A 91 -2.07 8.45 -19.07
N GLU A 92 -1.17 8.65 -20.04
CA GLU A 92 0.28 8.76 -19.77
C GLU A 92 0.59 9.93 -18.83
N GLU A 93 -0.06 11.10 -19.03
CA GLU A 93 0.12 12.26 -18.18
C GLU A 93 -0.38 12.03 -16.75
N ALA A 94 -1.54 11.39 -16.60
CA ALA A 94 -2.07 11.03 -15.30
C ALA A 94 -1.12 10.08 -14.54
N ILE A 95 -0.58 9.06 -15.21
CA ILE A 95 0.39 8.12 -14.63
C ILE A 95 1.66 8.87 -14.20
N LYS A 96 2.23 9.72 -15.06
CA LYS A 96 3.42 10.52 -14.75
C LYS A 96 3.19 11.45 -13.55
N ALA A 97 2.01 12.08 -13.47
CA ALA A 97 1.65 12.96 -12.35
C ALA A 97 1.59 12.21 -11.01
N VAL A 98 1.03 10.99 -11.00
CA VAL A 98 1.03 10.14 -9.80
C VAL A 98 2.45 9.72 -9.45
N CYS A 99 3.24 9.27 -10.41
CA CYS A 99 4.64 8.89 -10.23
C CYS A 99 5.46 10.06 -9.64
N GLU A 100 5.31 11.27 -10.16
CA GLU A 100 5.96 12.46 -9.63
C GLU A 100 5.49 12.79 -8.21
N SER A 101 4.21 12.64 -7.94
CA SER A 101 3.63 12.87 -6.62
C SER A 101 4.22 11.93 -5.56
N PHE A 102 4.42 10.66 -5.91
CA PHE A 102 4.99 9.66 -5.01
C PHE A 102 6.50 9.83 -4.84
N ASP A 103 7.24 9.96 -5.94
CA ASP A 103 8.71 9.97 -5.96
C ASP A 103 9.30 11.29 -5.46
N LYS A 104 8.88 12.44 -6.04
CA LYS A 104 9.47 13.75 -5.73
C LYS A 104 8.81 14.48 -4.57
N LYS A 105 7.48 14.31 -4.41
CA LYS A 105 6.71 15.03 -3.39
C LYS A 105 6.45 14.22 -2.14
N ASN A 106 6.91 12.97 -2.08
CA ASN A 106 6.70 12.02 -0.98
C ASN A 106 5.24 11.92 -0.52
N ARG A 107 4.30 12.12 -1.44
CA ARG A 107 2.87 12.00 -1.14
C ARG A 107 2.46 10.53 -1.14
N ARG A 108 1.51 10.21 -0.29
CA ARG A 108 0.98 8.84 -0.16
C ARG A 108 -0.45 8.72 -0.67
N LYS A 109 -1.02 9.78 -1.22
CA LYS A 109 -2.39 9.79 -1.75
C LYS A 109 -2.42 10.46 -3.10
N ALA A 110 -3.12 9.84 -4.06
CA ALA A 110 -3.41 10.41 -5.36
C ALA A 110 -4.87 10.18 -5.72
N LEU A 111 -5.50 11.15 -6.38
CA LEU A 111 -6.86 11.06 -6.90
C LEU A 111 -6.83 11.24 -8.41
N LEU A 112 -7.38 10.26 -9.13
CA LEU A 112 -7.53 10.26 -10.57
C LEU A 112 -8.98 10.58 -10.95
N VAL A 113 -9.25 11.82 -11.35
CA VAL A 113 -10.58 12.24 -11.81
C VAL A 113 -10.64 12.07 -13.32
N MET A 114 -11.40 11.08 -13.77
CA MET A 114 -11.50 10.73 -15.18
C MET A 114 -12.96 10.48 -15.58
N ALA A 115 -13.36 10.93 -16.77
CA ALA A 115 -14.71 10.72 -17.29
C ALA A 115 -15.03 9.24 -17.49
N THR A 116 -16.32 8.89 -17.46
CA THR A 116 -16.77 7.53 -17.79
C THR A 116 -16.35 7.18 -19.22
N GLY A 117 -15.87 5.94 -19.45
CA GLY A 117 -15.39 5.50 -20.77
C GLY A 117 -14.00 6.02 -21.17
N SER A 118 -13.34 6.86 -20.37
CA SER A 118 -11.99 7.36 -20.67
C SER A 118 -10.89 6.32 -20.46
N GLY A 119 -11.22 5.15 -19.88
CA GLY A 119 -10.27 4.08 -19.61
C GLY A 119 -9.61 4.16 -18.24
N LYS A 120 -10.33 4.60 -17.20
CA LYS A 120 -9.87 4.61 -15.79
C LYS A 120 -9.15 3.33 -15.41
N THR A 121 -9.81 2.18 -15.60
CA THR A 121 -9.24 0.87 -15.25
C THR A 121 -7.91 0.61 -15.96
N ARG A 122 -7.80 0.93 -17.25
CA ARG A 122 -6.55 0.76 -18.03
C ARG A 122 -5.44 1.68 -17.50
N THR A 123 -5.77 2.91 -17.15
CA THR A 123 -4.82 3.87 -16.54
C THR A 123 -4.28 3.35 -15.22
N VAL A 124 -5.16 2.81 -14.37
CA VAL A 124 -4.77 2.23 -13.07
C VAL A 124 -3.93 0.97 -13.27
N ILE A 125 -4.27 0.08 -14.21
CA ILE A 125 -3.48 -1.11 -14.51
C ILE A 125 -2.06 -0.73 -14.98
N ALA A 126 -1.96 0.23 -15.91
CA ALA A 126 -0.66 0.70 -16.40
C ALA A 126 0.17 1.37 -15.29
N LEU A 127 -0.49 2.09 -14.38
CA LEU A 127 0.19 2.65 -13.20
C LEU A 127 0.69 1.55 -12.26
N CYS A 128 -0.10 0.50 -12.01
CA CYS A 128 0.33 -0.67 -11.24
C CYS A 128 1.54 -1.34 -11.89
N ASP A 129 1.52 -1.53 -13.20
CA ASP A 129 2.64 -2.11 -13.96
C ASP A 129 3.92 -1.29 -13.76
N VAL A 130 3.83 0.02 -13.92
CA VAL A 130 4.96 0.93 -13.69
C VAL A 130 5.50 0.81 -12.26
N LEU A 131 4.65 0.79 -11.25
CA LEU A 131 5.06 0.72 -9.84
C LEU A 131 5.67 -0.65 -9.48
N LEU A 132 5.12 -1.74 -10.03
CA LEU A 132 5.64 -3.10 -9.88
C LEU A 132 7.03 -3.23 -10.52
N GLN A 133 7.19 -2.82 -11.79
CA GLN A 133 8.45 -2.90 -12.52
C GLN A 133 9.58 -2.08 -11.89
N ASN A 134 9.25 -0.97 -11.23
CA ASN A 134 10.23 -0.10 -10.59
C ASN A 134 10.42 -0.40 -9.09
N GLY A 135 9.93 -1.52 -8.57
CA GLY A 135 10.14 -1.95 -7.18
C GLY A 135 9.47 -1.06 -6.13
N TRP A 136 8.42 -0.33 -6.49
CA TRP A 136 7.67 0.50 -5.55
C TRP A 136 6.61 -0.26 -4.79
N VAL A 137 6.01 -1.26 -5.43
CA VAL A 137 4.97 -2.10 -4.85
C VAL A 137 5.23 -3.57 -5.17
N LYS A 138 4.75 -4.43 -4.31
CA LYS A 138 4.72 -5.87 -4.49
C LYS A 138 3.31 -6.41 -4.29
N ASN A 139 2.63 -5.97 -3.24
CA ASN A 139 1.28 -6.40 -2.89
C ASN A 139 0.30 -5.25 -3.05
N ILE A 140 -0.74 -5.45 -3.86
CA ILE A 140 -1.76 -4.46 -4.21
C ILE A 140 -3.10 -4.92 -3.65
N LEU A 141 -3.86 -4.00 -3.07
CA LEU A 141 -5.26 -4.17 -2.72
C LEU A 141 -6.12 -3.32 -3.65
N PHE A 142 -7.03 -3.96 -4.38
CA PHE A 142 -8.04 -3.28 -5.20
C PHE A 142 -9.41 -3.40 -4.53
N LEU A 143 -10.04 -2.27 -4.29
CA LEU A 143 -11.33 -2.17 -3.62
C LEU A 143 -12.38 -1.56 -4.55
N ALA A 144 -13.57 -2.19 -4.62
CA ALA A 144 -14.73 -1.66 -5.29
C ALA A 144 -16.00 -1.86 -4.45
N ASP A 145 -17.08 -1.14 -4.77
CA ASP A 145 -18.31 -1.20 -3.99
C ASP A 145 -19.10 -2.51 -4.21
N ARG A 146 -19.01 -3.09 -5.42
CA ARG A 146 -19.81 -4.27 -5.82
C ARG A 146 -18.96 -5.40 -6.34
N THR A 147 -19.37 -6.64 -6.06
CA THR A 147 -18.70 -7.85 -6.52
C THR A 147 -18.54 -7.91 -8.04
N SER A 148 -19.53 -7.42 -8.80
CA SER A 148 -19.46 -7.37 -10.27
C SER A 148 -18.30 -6.49 -10.76
N LEU A 149 -18.06 -5.34 -10.11
CA LEU A 149 -16.93 -4.44 -10.42
C LEU A 149 -15.60 -5.08 -10.04
N VAL A 150 -15.55 -5.76 -8.89
CA VAL A 150 -14.37 -6.54 -8.45
C VAL A 150 -14.01 -7.60 -9.48
N THR A 151 -14.98 -8.41 -9.93
CA THR A 151 -14.75 -9.46 -10.93
C THR A 151 -14.36 -8.88 -12.29
N GLN A 152 -14.94 -7.77 -12.71
CA GLN A 152 -14.59 -7.06 -13.96
C GLN A 152 -13.16 -6.51 -13.89
N ALA A 153 -12.79 -5.87 -12.78
CA ALA A 153 -11.44 -5.36 -12.57
C ALA A 153 -10.40 -6.49 -12.58
N LYS A 154 -10.64 -7.59 -11.82
CA LYS A 154 -9.79 -8.78 -11.82
C LYS A 154 -9.53 -9.29 -13.24
N ARG A 155 -10.59 -9.47 -14.05
CA ARG A 155 -10.47 -9.93 -15.46
C ARG A 155 -9.61 -8.98 -16.28
N SER A 156 -9.77 -7.67 -16.11
CA SER A 156 -8.96 -6.68 -16.82
C SER A 156 -7.48 -6.75 -16.43
N PHE A 157 -7.17 -6.95 -15.15
CA PHE A 157 -5.80 -7.14 -14.67
C PHE A 157 -5.18 -8.42 -15.23
N VAL A 158 -5.88 -9.55 -15.17
CA VAL A 158 -5.40 -10.83 -15.74
C VAL A 158 -5.08 -10.70 -17.23
N ASN A 159 -5.93 -10.01 -17.98
CA ASN A 159 -5.75 -9.85 -19.43
C ASN A 159 -4.57 -8.93 -19.79
N MET A 160 -4.28 -7.93 -18.97
CA MET A 160 -3.26 -6.91 -19.27
C MET A 160 -1.95 -7.14 -18.55
N LEU A 161 -1.96 -7.85 -17.41
CA LEU A 161 -0.80 -8.21 -16.58
C LEU A 161 -0.86 -9.71 -16.28
N PRO A 162 -0.63 -10.58 -17.27
CA PRO A 162 -0.81 -12.03 -17.12
C PRO A 162 0.16 -12.66 -16.11
N ASP A 163 1.30 -12.04 -15.87
CA ASP A 163 2.31 -12.52 -14.92
C ASP A 163 2.01 -12.13 -13.47
N LEU A 164 1.02 -11.25 -13.25
CA LEU A 164 0.61 -10.82 -11.91
C LEU A 164 -0.33 -11.85 -11.28
N SER A 165 0.07 -12.44 -10.16
CA SER A 165 -0.82 -13.31 -9.41
C SER A 165 -1.97 -12.51 -8.78
N VAL A 166 -3.20 -12.95 -9.02
CA VAL A 166 -4.40 -12.25 -8.59
C VAL A 166 -5.35 -13.17 -7.83
N ALA A 167 -6.07 -12.65 -6.83
CA ALA A 167 -7.13 -13.36 -6.14
C ALA A 167 -8.32 -12.44 -5.89
N ASN A 168 -9.54 -13.02 -5.86
CA ASN A 168 -10.78 -12.33 -5.53
C ASN A 168 -11.32 -12.87 -4.20
N LEU A 169 -11.24 -12.08 -3.15
CA LEU A 169 -11.71 -12.47 -1.81
C LEU A 169 -13.23 -12.69 -1.71
N CYS A 170 -13.98 -12.16 -2.68
CA CYS A 170 -15.43 -12.37 -2.71
C CYS A 170 -15.81 -13.78 -3.23
N GLU A 171 -14.91 -14.41 -3.99
CA GLU A 171 -15.13 -15.73 -4.61
C GLU A 171 -14.30 -16.82 -3.92
N GLU A 172 -13.02 -16.55 -3.64
CA GLU A 172 -12.07 -17.52 -3.12
C GLU A 172 -11.30 -16.95 -1.93
N LYS A 173 -11.39 -17.59 -0.78
CA LYS A 173 -10.60 -17.24 0.41
C LYS A 173 -9.28 -18.02 0.51
N SER A 174 -8.95 -18.82 -0.48
CA SER A 174 -7.81 -19.76 -0.41
C SER A 174 -6.48 -19.17 -0.90
N ASN A 175 -6.48 -18.19 -1.79
CA ASN A 175 -5.25 -17.64 -2.38
C ASN A 175 -4.90 -16.24 -1.82
N LEU A 176 -4.61 -16.18 -0.53
CA LEU A 176 -4.28 -14.95 0.19
C LEU A 176 -2.84 -14.45 -0.08
N HIS A 177 -2.03 -15.25 -0.77
CA HIS A 177 -0.64 -14.94 -1.10
C HIS A 177 -0.48 -14.27 -2.47
N ALA A 178 -1.57 -14.06 -3.20
CA ALA A 178 -1.54 -13.36 -4.48
C ALA A 178 -1.02 -11.92 -4.32
N HIS A 179 -0.29 -11.44 -5.32
CA HIS A 179 0.27 -10.09 -5.30
C HIS A 179 -0.77 -8.99 -5.55
N CYS A 180 -1.90 -9.31 -6.14
CA CYS A 180 -3.02 -8.38 -6.25
C CYS A 180 -4.30 -9.04 -5.70
N ILE A 181 -4.81 -8.47 -4.62
CA ILE A 181 -6.05 -8.91 -3.97
C ILE A 181 -7.17 -7.98 -4.38
N PHE A 182 -8.23 -8.56 -4.92
CA PHE A 182 -9.47 -7.87 -5.29
C PHE A 182 -10.55 -8.13 -4.24
N SER A 183 -11.22 -7.10 -3.76
CA SER A 183 -12.27 -7.24 -2.74
C SER A 183 -13.31 -6.14 -2.84
N THR A 184 -14.49 -6.39 -2.30
CA THR A 184 -15.38 -5.29 -1.94
C THR A 184 -14.93 -4.66 -0.63
N TYR A 185 -15.29 -3.39 -0.42
CA TYR A 185 -15.05 -2.71 0.86
C TYR A 185 -15.64 -3.50 2.04
N GLN A 186 -16.86 -4.03 1.87
CA GLN A 186 -17.54 -4.80 2.91
C GLN A 186 -16.83 -6.11 3.23
N THR A 187 -16.35 -6.83 2.23
CA THR A 187 -15.60 -8.07 2.45
C THR A 187 -14.27 -7.78 3.13
N MET A 188 -13.56 -6.74 2.71
CA MET A 188 -12.26 -6.38 3.27
C MET A 188 -12.36 -5.95 4.73
N ILE A 189 -13.36 -5.14 5.11
CA ILE A 189 -13.52 -4.71 6.52
C ILE A 189 -13.76 -5.90 7.44
N ASN A 190 -14.42 -6.95 6.95
CA ASN A 190 -14.61 -8.19 7.71
C ASN A 190 -13.34 -9.06 7.80
N CYS A 191 -12.32 -8.77 6.99
CA CYS A 191 -11.03 -9.46 7.01
C CYS A 191 -9.96 -8.73 7.85
N ILE A 192 -10.23 -7.48 8.25
CA ILE A 192 -9.36 -6.74 9.16
C ILE A 192 -9.44 -7.39 10.54
N ASP A 193 -8.28 -7.58 11.17
CA ASP A 193 -8.15 -8.19 12.50
C ASP A 193 -8.59 -9.67 12.62
N VAL A 194 -8.94 -10.33 11.53
CA VAL A 194 -9.16 -11.78 11.55
C VAL A 194 -7.82 -12.47 11.86
N VAL A 195 -7.83 -13.26 12.94
CA VAL A 195 -6.68 -14.06 13.36
C VAL A 195 -6.94 -15.50 12.98
N ASN A 196 -5.99 -16.11 12.29
CA ASN A 196 -5.99 -17.53 12.00
C ASN A 196 -5.10 -18.22 13.04
N ASP A 197 -5.60 -19.26 13.73
CA ASP A 197 -4.91 -19.92 14.85
C ASP A 197 -3.50 -20.45 14.52
N LYS A 198 -3.22 -20.71 13.24
CA LYS A 198 -1.93 -21.24 12.78
C LYS A 198 -0.97 -20.19 12.19
N GLU A 199 -1.48 -19.12 11.61
CA GLU A 199 -0.68 -18.17 10.81
C GLU A 199 -0.74 -16.72 11.32
N GLY A 200 -1.49 -16.45 12.39
CA GLY A 200 -1.69 -15.11 12.91
C GLY A 200 -2.72 -14.31 12.10
N LYS A 201 -2.55 -13.01 11.98
CA LYS A 201 -3.50 -12.15 11.25
C LYS A 201 -3.53 -12.49 9.76
N LEU A 202 -4.73 -12.55 9.19
CA LEU A 202 -4.97 -12.81 7.77
C LEU A 202 -4.22 -11.81 6.88
N PHE A 203 -4.32 -10.55 7.21
CA PHE A 203 -3.54 -9.47 6.62
C PHE A 203 -2.97 -8.60 7.73
N THR A 204 -1.66 -8.38 7.73
CA THR A 204 -1.00 -7.43 8.64
C THR A 204 -1.15 -6.00 8.13
N CYS A 205 -0.95 -5.01 8.99
CA CYS A 205 -1.07 -3.61 8.61
C CYS A 205 -0.08 -3.17 7.51
N GLY A 206 1.06 -3.83 7.42
CA GLY A 206 2.07 -3.63 6.37
C GLY A 206 1.96 -4.59 5.18
N HIS A 207 0.87 -5.37 5.07
CA HIS A 207 0.75 -6.39 4.03
C HIS A 207 0.70 -5.81 2.62
N PHE A 208 -0.07 -4.75 2.41
CA PHE A 208 -0.20 -4.09 1.11
C PHE A 208 0.74 -2.92 0.98
N ASP A 209 1.25 -2.71 -0.23
CA ASP A 209 2.15 -1.60 -0.60
C ASP A 209 1.41 -0.53 -1.41
N LEU A 210 0.21 -0.84 -1.86
CA LEU A 210 -0.70 0.06 -2.58
C LEU A 210 -2.15 -0.36 -2.35
N VAL A 211 -3.00 0.63 -2.05
CA VAL A 211 -4.46 0.45 -2.03
C VAL A 211 -5.08 1.28 -3.15
N ILE A 212 -5.91 0.65 -3.96
CA ILE A 212 -6.65 1.27 -5.05
C ILE A 212 -8.13 1.23 -4.70
N CYS A 213 -8.77 2.39 -4.77
CA CYS A 213 -10.18 2.57 -4.50
C CYS A 213 -10.92 2.95 -5.78
N ASP A 214 -11.67 2.04 -6.35
CA ASP A 214 -12.60 2.38 -7.41
C ASP A 214 -13.81 3.13 -6.82
N GLU A 215 -14.28 4.15 -7.52
CA GLU A 215 -15.40 5.00 -7.07
C GLU A 215 -15.12 5.68 -5.70
N ALA A 216 -13.94 6.30 -5.53
CA ALA A 216 -13.47 6.91 -4.27
C ALA A 216 -14.30 8.14 -3.84
N HIS A 217 -15.58 7.94 -3.56
CA HIS A 217 -16.47 9.00 -3.06
C HIS A 217 -16.27 9.24 -1.56
N ARG A 218 -16.56 10.47 -1.11
CA ARG A 218 -16.49 10.85 0.31
C ARG A 218 -17.31 9.92 1.22
N SER A 219 -18.48 9.48 0.77
CA SER A 219 -19.34 8.54 1.50
C SER A 219 -18.69 7.19 1.72
N ILE A 220 -18.01 6.63 0.70
CA ILE A 220 -17.26 5.38 0.77
C ILE A 220 -16.11 5.52 1.78
N TYR A 221 -15.31 6.59 1.68
CA TYR A 221 -14.21 6.84 2.59
C TYR A 221 -14.69 6.93 4.05
N ASN A 222 -15.76 7.66 4.32
CA ASN A 222 -16.30 7.81 5.67
C ASN A 222 -16.85 6.49 6.24
N LYS A 223 -17.49 5.66 5.40
CA LYS A 223 -18.08 4.39 5.81
C LYS A 223 -17.02 3.32 6.10
N TYR A 224 -15.95 3.30 5.32
CA TYR A 224 -14.92 2.25 5.38
C TYR A 224 -13.55 2.78 5.80
N LYS A 225 -13.51 3.90 6.53
CA LYS A 225 -12.28 4.55 6.98
C LYS A 225 -11.32 3.61 7.71
N ASP A 226 -11.84 2.61 8.41
CA ASP A 226 -11.06 1.67 9.20
C ASP A 226 -10.13 0.81 8.32
N ILE A 227 -10.51 0.52 7.06
CA ILE A 227 -9.62 -0.14 6.09
C ILE A 227 -8.39 0.74 5.84
N PHE A 228 -8.61 2.05 5.62
CA PHE A 228 -7.54 3.00 5.28
C PHE A 228 -6.70 3.41 6.49
N HIS A 229 -7.22 3.22 7.70
CA HIS A 229 -6.46 3.38 8.94
C HIS A 229 -5.67 2.12 9.30
N TYR A 230 -6.20 0.95 8.93
CA TYR A 230 -5.55 -0.31 9.23
C TYR A 230 -4.32 -0.52 8.35
N PHE A 231 -4.43 -0.42 7.03
CA PHE A 231 -3.33 -0.66 6.11
C PHE A 231 -2.45 0.58 5.93
N ASP A 232 -1.18 0.45 6.25
CA ASP A 232 -0.20 1.53 6.05
C ASP A 232 0.35 1.51 4.62
N ALA A 233 -0.48 1.83 3.65
CA ALA A 233 -0.14 1.83 2.23
C ALA A 233 -0.50 3.17 1.54
N PRO A 234 0.23 3.57 0.49
CA PRO A 234 -0.22 4.61 -0.42
C PRO A 234 -1.60 4.30 -0.99
N LEU A 235 -2.39 5.35 -1.23
CA LEU A 235 -3.77 5.26 -1.67
C LEU A 235 -3.97 5.96 -3.02
N ILE A 236 -4.62 5.28 -3.95
CA ILE A 236 -5.09 5.82 -5.23
C ILE A 236 -6.60 5.68 -5.28
N GLY A 237 -7.30 6.79 -5.55
CA GLY A 237 -8.73 6.85 -5.72
C GLY A 237 -9.15 7.41 -7.08
#